data_f8ce9e2c568dc6cd3815c6adf35c29a6
#
_entry.id   f8ce9e2c568dc6cd3815c6adf35c29a6
#
_cell.length_a   1.000
_cell.length_b   1.000
_cell.length_c   1.000
_cell.angle_alpha   90.00
_cell.angle_beta   90.00
_cell.angle_gamma   90.00
#
_symmetry.space_group_name_H-M   'P 1'
#
loop_
_entity.id
_entity.type
_entity.pdbx_description
1 polymer ?
#
loop_
_entity_poly.entity_id
_entity_poly.type
_entity_poly.pdbx_seq_one_letter_code
_entity_poly.pdbx_strand_id
1 'polypeptide(L)' 'MKIDRQKVYEKYNGHCAYCGKVITIKDMQVDHILPKRLGGTDDIDNLNSSCRLCNHYKRANSIESFRDFALAE' A
#
# COMPACT_ATOMS: atom_id res chain seq x y z
N MET A 1 1.56 1.19 -18.61
CA MET A 1 0.43 0.29 -18.36
C MET A 1 -0.37 0.81 -17.16
N LYS A 2 -1.69 0.80 -17.30
CA LYS A 2 -2.54 1.30 -16.22
C LYS A 2 -2.65 0.29 -15.09
N ILE A 3 -2.58 0.80 -13.87
CA ILE A 3 -2.81 -0.02 -12.68
C ILE A 3 -4.31 -0.27 -12.58
N ASP A 4 -4.69 -1.54 -12.37
CA ASP A 4 -6.08 -1.90 -12.13
C ASP A 4 -6.36 -1.82 -10.64
N ARG A 5 -6.96 -0.71 -10.22
CA ARG A 5 -7.26 -0.46 -8.80
C ARG A 5 -8.19 -1.52 -8.22
N GLN A 6 -9.13 -2.02 -9.04
CA GLN A 6 -10.07 -3.04 -8.58
C GLN A 6 -9.33 -4.32 -8.18
N LYS A 7 -8.35 -4.73 -8.97
CA LYS A 7 -7.57 -5.93 -8.66
C LYS A 7 -6.73 -5.74 -7.41
N VAL A 8 -6.14 -4.56 -7.23
CA VAL A 8 -5.37 -4.25 -6.03
C VAL A 8 -6.28 -4.30 -4.80
N TYR A 9 -7.49 -3.74 -4.93
CA TYR A 9 -8.47 -3.75 -3.87
C TYR A 9 -8.86 -5.17 -3.48
N GLU A 10 -9.12 -6.02 -4.49
CA GLU A 10 -9.53 -7.40 -4.27
C GLU A 10 -8.39 -8.26 -3.70
N LYS A 11 -7.18 -7.91 -4.00
CA LYS A 11 -6.00 -8.66 -3.53
C LYS A 11 -5.98 -8.79 -2.01
N TYR A 12 -6.49 -7.79 -1.30
CA TYR A 12 -6.54 -7.78 0.16
C TYR A 12 -7.98 -7.75 0.68
N ASN A 13 -8.95 -8.14 -0.16
CA ASN A 13 -10.36 -8.22 0.22
C ASN A 13 -10.89 -6.93 0.83
N GLY A 14 -10.47 -5.79 0.27
CA GLY A 14 -10.94 -4.50 0.74
C GLY A 14 -10.32 -4.03 2.04
N HIS A 15 -9.15 -4.55 2.37
CA HIS A 15 -8.44 -4.17 3.60
C HIS A 15 -7.12 -3.50 3.27
N CYS A 16 -6.64 -2.68 4.20
CA CYS A 16 -5.29 -2.14 4.12
C CYS A 16 -4.29 -3.28 4.32
N ALA A 17 -3.27 -3.35 3.45
CA ALA A 17 -2.27 -4.41 3.53
C ALA A 17 -1.37 -4.28 4.76
N TYR A 18 -1.33 -3.10 5.35
CA TYR A 18 -0.41 -2.79 6.46
C TYR A 18 -1.08 -2.86 7.82
N CYS A 19 -2.22 -2.22 7.99
CA CYS A 19 -2.89 -2.19 9.30
C CYS A 19 -4.12 -3.08 9.36
N GLY A 20 -4.56 -3.63 8.23
CA GLY A 20 -5.71 -4.53 8.20
C GLY A 20 -7.07 -3.86 8.29
N LYS A 21 -7.10 -2.54 8.28
CA LYS A 21 -8.36 -1.80 8.38
C LYS A 21 -9.20 -1.99 7.11
N VAL A 22 -10.51 -2.10 7.27
CA VAL A 22 -11.43 -2.13 6.14
C VAL A 22 -11.43 -0.76 5.47
N ILE A 23 -11.26 -0.75 4.15
CA ILE A 23 -11.26 0.50 3.38
C ILE A 23 -12.18 0.35 2.18
N THR A 24 -12.68 1.47 1.67
CA THR A 24 -13.45 1.48 0.43
C THR A 24 -12.50 1.67 -0.73
N ILE A 25 -12.94 1.28 -1.93
CA ILE A 25 -12.10 1.44 -3.12
C ILE A 25 -11.82 2.92 -3.41
N LYS A 26 -12.72 3.81 -2.99
CA LYS A 26 -12.51 5.26 -3.14
C LYS A 26 -11.39 5.76 -2.24
N ASP A 27 -11.29 5.21 -1.05
CA ASP A 27 -10.28 5.62 -0.07
C ASP A 27 -8.98 4.87 -0.22
N MET A 28 -8.98 3.77 -0.98
CA MET A 28 -7.79 2.96 -1.18
C MET A 28 -6.71 3.75 -1.91
N GLN A 29 -5.48 3.63 -1.40
CA GLN A 29 -4.29 4.13 -2.07
C GLN A 29 -3.53 2.94 -2.60
N VAL A 30 -3.02 3.06 -3.83
CA VAL A 30 -2.18 2.01 -4.41
C VAL A 30 -0.73 2.30 -4.05
N ASP A 31 -0.09 1.33 -3.42
CA ASP A 31 1.28 1.48 -2.96
C ASP A 31 2.19 0.47 -3.66
N HIS A 32 3.38 0.93 -4.08
CA HIS A 32 4.37 0.06 -4.69
C HIS A 32 5.27 -0.50 -3.60
N ILE A 33 5.38 -1.83 -3.52
CA ILE A 33 6.26 -2.49 -2.56
C ILE A 33 7.69 -2.04 -2.83
N LEU A 34 8.14 -2.18 -4.09
CA LEU A 34 9.40 -1.61 -4.54
C LEU A 34 9.10 -0.35 -5.34
N PRO A 35 9.58 0.82 -4.92
CA PRO A 35 9.31 2.06 -5.66
C PRO A 35 9.77 1.99 -7.11
N LYS A 36 9.02 2.65 -7.99
CA LYS A 36 9.35 2.65 -9.42
C LYS A 36 10.74 3.22 -9.69
N ARG A 37 11.15 4.23 -8.93
CA ARG A 37 12.49 4.83 -9.06
C ARG A 37 13.60 3.83 -8.74
N LEU A 38 13.28 2.76 -8.02
CA LEU A 38 14.25 1.71 -7.67
C LEU A 38 14.04 0.44 -8.48
N GLY A 39 13.32 0.54 -9.60
CA GLY A 39 13.10 -0.58 -10.49
C GLY A 39 11.78 -1.31 -10.27
N GLY A 40 10.90 -0.77 -9.43
CA GLY A 40 9.60 -1.38 -9.19
C GLY A 40 8.71 -1.33 -10.41
N THR A 41 7.80 -2.30 -10.51
CA THR A 41 6.85 -2.40 -11.63
C THR A 41 5.44 -2.11 -11.15
N ASP A 42 4.52 -2.01 -12.12
CA ASP A 42 3.09 -1.85 -11.85
C ASP A 42 2.38 -3.20 -11.82
N ASP A 43 3.11 -4.30 -11.70
CA ASP A 43 2.53 -5.64 -11.60
C ASP A 43 1.78 -5.78 -10.29
N ILE A 44 0.71 -6.58 -10.32
CA ILE A 44 -0.12 -6.79 -9.13
C ILE A 44 0.69 -7.31 -7.95
N ASP A 45 1.75 -8.06 -8.21
CA ASP A 45 2.61 -8.60 -7.16
C ASP A 45 3.41 -7.51 -6.45
N ASN A 46 3.59 -6.38 -7.09
CA ASN A 46 4.33 -5.24 -6.52
C ASN A 46 3.39 -4.14 -6.00
N LEU A 47 2.10 -4.40 -5.96
CA LEU A 47 1.11 -3.39 -5.55
C LEU A 47 0.38 -3.85 -4.31
N ASN A 48 0.22 -2.94 -3.36
CA ASN A 48 -0.54 -3.18 -2.15
C ASN A 48 -1.62 -2.12 -2.02
N SER A 49 -2.78 -2.53 -1.48
CA SER A 49 -3.78 -1.57 -1.06
C SER A 49 -3.37 -0.99 0.29
N SER A 50 -3.58 0.29 0.48
CA SER A 50 -3.29 0.91 1.76
C SER A 50 -4.35 1.94 2.09
N CYS A 51 -4.56 2.19 3.39
CA CYS A 51 -5.42 3.27 3.81
C CYS A 51 -4.64 4.58 3.70
N ARG A 52 -5.36 5.69 3.74
CA ARG A 52 -4.73 7.00 3.58
C ARG A 52 -3.66 7.26 4.63
N LEU A 53 -3.94 6.84 5.86
CA LEU A 53 -3.01 7.05 6.96
C LEU A 53 -1.70 6.28 6.76
N CYS A 54 -1.80 5.00 6.43
CA CYS A 54 -0.60 4.19 6.19
C CYS A 54 0.18 4.70 5.01
N ASN A 55 -0.51 5.11 3.94
CA ASN A 55 0.15 5.65 2.76
C ASN A 55 0.88 6.95 3.10
N HIS A 56 0.27 7.77 3.94
CA HIS A 56 0.88 9.02 4.38
C HIS A 56 2.15 8.75 5.18
N TYR A 57 2.09 7.83 6.13
CA TYR A 57 3.26 7.47 6.94
C TYR A 57 4.40 6.92 6.07
N LYS A 58 4.06 6.08 5.11
CA LYS A 58 5.07 5.51 4.24
C LYS A 58 5.76 6.56 3.39
N ARG A 59 5.03 7.60 2.97
CA ARG A 59 5.61 8.69 2.20
C ARG A 59 6.50 9.60 3.05
N ALA A 60 6.11 9.81 4.30
CA ALA A 60 6.82 10.72 5.19
C ALA A 60 8.03 10.08 5.82
N ASN A 61 8.07 8.75 5.92
CA ASN A 61 9.11 8.02 6.62
C ASN A 61 9.71 6.95 5.73
N SER A 62 10.91 6.49 6.08
CA SER A 62 11.51 5.36 5.40
C SER A 62 10.69 4.11 5.71
N ILE A 63 10.90 3.06 4.91
CA ILE A 63 10.20 1.80 5.12
C ILE A 63 10.56 1.18 6.47
N GLU A 64 11.79 1.39 6.92
CA GLU A 64 12.22 0.91 8.23
C GLU A 64 11.49 1.64 9.36
N SER A 65 11.37 2.96 9.26
CA SER A 65 10.63 3.75 10.24
C SER A 65 9.17 3.35 10.27
N PHE A 66 8.59 3.08 9.12
CA PHE A 66 7.21 2.62 9.04
C PHE A 66 7.07 1.26 9.72
N ARG A 67 8.01 0.36 9.47
CA ARG A 67 8.00 -0.98 10.06
C ARG A 67 8.12 -0.90 11.57
N ASP A 68 8.99 -0.04 12.08
CA ASP A 68 9.14 0.17 13.51
C ASP A 68 7.86 0.71 14.12
N PHE A 69 7.20 1.62 13.45
CA PHE A 69 5.91 2.15 13.89
C PHE A 69 4.88 1.03 14.03
N ALA A 70 4.79 0.17 13.02
CA ALA A 70 3.83 -0.93 13.03
C ALA A 70 4.15 -1.96 14.11
N LEU A 71 5.43 -2.21 14.36
CA LEU A 71 5.86 -3.20 15.36
C LEU A 71 5.81 -2.65 16.79
N ALA A 72 5.86 -1.34 16.95
CA ALA A 72 5.81 -0.71 18.26
C ALA A 72 4.41 -0.82 18.89
N GLU A 73 3.44 -1.16 18.08
CA GLU A 73 2.10 -1.42 18.57
C GLU A 73 2.09 -2.71 19.39
#